data_3b54020481cd3030dc1fa82469418c10
#
_entry.id   3b54020481cd3030dc1fa82469418c10
#
_cell.length_a   1.000
_cell.length_b   1.000
_cell.length_c   1.000
_cell.angle_alpha   90.00
_cell.angle_beta   90.00
_cell.angle_gamma   90.00
#
_symmetry.space_group_name_H-M   'P 1'
#
loop_
_entity.id
_entity.type
_entity.pdbx_description
1 polymer ?
#
loop_
_entity_poly.entity_id
_entity_poly.type
_entity_poly.pdbx_seq_one_letter_code
_entity_poly.pdbx_strand_id
1 'polypeptide(L)'
;MLILGTKIIITITLIVALVYRKKFIDTPFRLMIYFLIAALSTESVPRLIDHFFGPIGSSWMAMFNIGIHLQMVILLIMCSQLISEKSLKLISRFFIAIFILFSIYNHFYLQSFYNEVATYDFALWTLFMVLNIVFYFKEVLNSELILHLTDSLSFYICLGLLLYSVAFLPNIFQHNLPDIPKDRINFIRFLLNIMVYSLFVIGFIWSKPQ
;
A
#
# COMPACT_ATOMS: atom_id res chain seq x y z
N MET A 1 -12.44 18.25 -2.73
CA MET A 1 -11.13 18.87 -2.46
C MET A 1 -10.09 17.86 -1.92
N LEU A 2 -10.35 17.12 -0.85
CA LEU A 2 -9.40 16.14 -0.25
C LEU A 2 -8.95 15.05 -1.22
N ILE A 3 -9.85 14.51 -2.04
CA ILE A 3 -9.53 13.46 -3.02
C ILE A 3 -8.58 13.96 -4.12
N LEU A 4 -8.73 15.22 -4.54
CA LEU A 4 -7.80 15.84 -5.49
C LEU A 4 -6.42 15.99 -4.86
N GLY A 5 -6.36 16.37 -3.57
CA GLY A 5 -5.12 16.45 -2.80
C GLY A 5 -4.37 15.11 -2.75
N THR A 6 -5.07 14.00 -2.50
CA THR A 6 -4.46 12.66 -2.51
C THR A 6 -3.84 12.31 -3.87
N LYS A 7 -4.54 12.58 -4.98
CA LYS A 7 -4.00 12.36 -6.32
C LYS A 7 -2.75 13.17 -6.61
N ILE A 8 -2.73 14.44 -6.21
CA ILE A 8 -1.57 15.32 -6.38
C ILE A 8 -0.36 14.75 -5.64
N ILE A 9 -0.54 14.30 -4.39
CA ILE A 9 0.54 13.73 -3.58
C ILE A 9 1.08 12.44 -4.20
N ILE A 10 0.21 11.54 -4.65
CA ILE A 10 0.62 10.30 -5.34
C ILE A 10 1.39 10.63 -6.62
N THR A 11 0.91 11.61 -7.39
CA THR A 11 1.56 12.03 -8.64
C THR A 11 2.95 12.61 -8.38
N ILE A 12 3.09 13.49 -7.39
CA ILE A 12 4.39 14.04 -6.98
C ILE A 12 5.33 12.91 -6.56
N THR A 13 4.85 11.99 -5.73
CA THR A 13 5.66 10.84 -5.27
C THR A 13 6.10 9.96 -6.44
N LEU A 14 5.22 9.72 -7.42
CA LEU A 14 5.56 8.97 -8.62
C LEU A 14 6.62 9.69 -9.47
N ILE A 15 6.49 10.99 -9.67
CA ILE A 15 7.50 11.80 -10.39
C ILE A 15 8.85 11.70 -9.69
N VAL A 16 8.89 11.88 -8.36
CA VAL A 16 10.13 11.76 -7.58
C VAL A 16 10.71 10.35 -7.71
N ALA A 17 9.89 9.30 -7.58
CA ALA A 17 10.35 7.91 -7.75
C ALA A 17 10.96 7.70 -9.15
N LEU A 18 10.35 8.23 -10.20
CA LEU A 18 10.87 8.12 -11.57
C LEU A 18 12.18 8.89 -11.78
N VAL A 19 12.33 10.07 -11.19
CA VAL A 19 13.56 10.86 -11.25
C VAL A 19 14.72 10.13 -10.57
N TYR A 20 14.46 9.56 -9.39
CA TYR A 20 15.49 8.87 -8.60
C TYR A 20 15.57 7.36 -8.87
N ARG A 21 14.88 6.83 -9.88
CA ARG A 21 14.78 5.38 -10.19
C ARG A 21 16.13 4.67 -10.30
N LYS A 22 17.16 5.35 -10.79
CA LYS A 22 18.50 4.77 -10.93
C LYS A 22 19.11 4.30 -9.61
N LYS A 23 18.65 4.84 -8.46
CA LYS A 23 19.15 4.44 -7.13
C LYS A 23 18.62 3.07 -6.68
N PHE A 24 17.49 2.61 -7.21
CA PHE A 24 16.77 1.44 -6.69
C PHE A 24 16.15 0.51 -7.74
N ILE A 25 16.42 0.73 -9.03
CA ILE A 25 15.80 -0.08 -10.11
C ILE A 25 16.19 -1.56 -10.03
N ASP A 26 17.41 -1.85 -9.54
CA ASP A 26 17.92 -3.22 -9.38
C ASP A 26 17.55 -3.84 -8.03
N THR A 27 16.80 -3.13 -7.22
CA THR A 27 16.34 -3.57 -5.90
C THR A 27 14.84 -3.92 -5.91
N PRO A 28 14.30 -4.56 -4.84
CA PRO A 28 12.86 -4.79 -4.71
C PRO A 28 12.01 -3.53 -4.80
N PHE A 29 12.58 -2.35 -4.53
CA PHE A 29 11.88 -1.07 -4.55
C PHE A 29 11.46 -0.59 -5.94
N ARG A 30 11.92 -1.23 -7.02
CA ARG A 30 11.33 -1.03 -8.36
C ARG A 30 9.81 -1.27 -8.35
N LEU A 31 9.31 -2.13 -7.46
CA LEU A 31 7.88 -2.41 -7.30
C LEU A 31 7.09 -1.21 -6.75
N MET A 32 7.76 -0.24 -6.08
CA MET A 32 7.11 1.01 -5.66
C MET A 32 6.58 1.83 -6.83
N ILE A 33 7.27 1.81 -7.99
CA ILE A 33 6.78 2.51 -9.18
C ILE A 33 5.46 1.89 -9.65
N TYR A 34 5.39 0.56 -9.70
CA TYR A 34 4.15 -0.15 -10.07
C TYR A 34 3.03 0.07 -9.06
N PHE A 35 3.37 0.07 -7.75
CA PHE A 35 2.42 0.41 -6.69
C PHE A 35 1.85 1.82 -6.87
N LEU A 36 2.69 2.84 -7.11
CA LEU A 36 2.26 4.22 -7.30
C LEU A 36 1.40 4.40 -8.56
N ILE A 37 1.74 3.71 -9.65
CA ILE A 37 0.92 3.68 -10.87
C ILE A 37 -0.44 3.03 -10.57
N ALA A 38 -0.46 1.88 -9.89
CA ALA A 38 -1.68 1.20 -9.50
C ALA A 38 -2.55 2.08 -8.59
N ALA A 39 -1.95 2.77 -7.60
CA ALA A 39 -2.64 3.68 -6.70
C ALA A 39 -3.29 4.86 -7.46
N LEU A 40 -2.54 5.49 -8.36
CA LEU A 40 -3.05 6.58 -9.19
C LEU A 40 -4.17 6.10 -10.13
N SER A 41 -4.01 4.92 -10.72
CA SER A 41 -5.01 4.31 -11.60
C SER A 41 -6.30 3.98 -10.85
N THR A 42 -6.21 3.38 -9.66
CA THR A 42 -7.36 3.05 -8.81
C THR A 42 -8.20 4.28 -8.48
N GLU A 43 -7.55 5.42 -8.24
CA GLU A 43 -8.24 6.68 -7.91
C GLU A 43 -8.77 7.42 -9.16
N SER A 44 -8.20 7.19 -10.32
CA SER A 44 -8.46 8.00 -11.51
C SER A 44 -9.32 7.29 -12.55
N VAL A 45 -9.06 6.02 -12.85
CA VAL A 45 -9.72 5.28 -13.94
C VAL A 45 -11.24 5.21 -13.79
N PRO A 46 -11.82 4.83 -12.62
CA PRO A 46 -13.27 4.76 -12.48
C PRO A 46 -13.96 6.09 -12.78
N ARG A 47 -13.34 7.21 -12.37
CA ARG A 47 -13.89 8.56 -12.62
C ARG A 47 -13.77 9.02 -14.05
N LEU A 48 -12.69 8.63 -14.74
CA LEU A 48 -12.56 8.90 -16.17
C LEU A 48 -13.62 8.16 -16.95
N ILE A 49 -13.88 6.89 -16.59
CA ILE A 49 -14.93 6.10 -17.24
C ILE A 49 -16.30 6.73 -16.98
N ASP A 50 -16.63 7.10 -15.73
CA ASP A 50 -17.88 7.80 -15.40
C ASP A 50 -18.05 9.09 -16.21
N HIS A 51 -16.98 9.84 -16.41
CA HIS A 51 -17.03 11.12 -17.13
C HIS A 51 -17.28 10.94 -18.63
N PHE A 52 -16.63 9.94 -19.26
CA PHE A 52 -16.71 9.78 -20.73
C PHE A 52 -17.84 8.85 -21.18
N PHE A 53 -18.17 7.84 -20.37
CA PHE A 53 -19.12 6.78 -20.76
C PHE A 53 -20.40 6.78 -19.92
N GLY A 54 -20.49 7.66 -18.92
CA GLY A 54 -21.62 7.73 -18.02
C GLY A 54 -21.46 6.82 -16.79
N PRO A 55 -22.41 6.91 -15.82
CA PRO A 55 -22.32 6.25 -14.53
C PRO A 55 -22.16 4.73 -14.65
N ILE A 56 -21.07 4.18 -14.14
CA ILE A 56 -20.77 2.74 -14.17
C ILE A 56 -21.39 1.95 -13.00
N GLY A 57 -22.14 2.65 -12.12
CA GLY A 57 -22.87 2.02 -11.03
C GLY A 57 -21.99 1.16 -10.11
N SER A 58 -22.41 -0.07 -9.85
CA SER A 58 -21.68 -1.03 -8.99
C SER A 58 -20.31 -1.45 -9.54
N SER A 59 -20.08 -1.31 -10.85
CA SER A 59 -18.78 -1.62 -11.46
C SER A 59 -17.66 -0.71 -10.95
N TRP A 60 -17.99 0.49 -10.44
CA TRP A 60 -17.02 1.38 -9.79
C TRP A 60 -16.34 0.70 -8.59
N MET A 61 -17.14 0.06 -7.71
CA MET A 61 -16.62 -0.64 -6.53
C MET A 61 -15.76 -1.84 -6.93
N ALA A 62 -16.16 -2.60 -7.94
CA ALA A 62 -15.36 -3.72 -8.44
C ALA A 62 -14.00 -3.26 -8.97
N MET A 63 -13.94 -2.18 -9.76
CA MET A 63 -12.68 -1.60 -10.24
C MET A 63 -11.79 -1.11 -9.10
N PHE A 64 -12.39 -0.48 -8.11
CA PHE A 64 -11.69 -0.03 -6.91
C PHE A 64 -11.10 -1.21 -6.12
N ASN A 65 -11.89 -2.27 -5.90
CA ASN A 65 -11.42 -3.48 -5.22
C ASN A 65 -10.27 -4.16 -6.00
N ILE A 66 -10.36 -4.30 -7.33
CA ILE A 66 -9.26 -4.82 -8.16
C ILE A 66 -7.99 -4.00 -7.94
N GLY A 67 -8.10 -2.67 -8.02
CA GLY A 67 -6.95 -1.78 -7.87
C GLY A 67 -6.30 -1.87 -6.48
N ILE A 68 -7.09 -1.96 -5.41
CA ILE A 68 -6.59 -2.14 -4.05
C ILE A 68 -5.89 -3.49 -3.89
N HIS A 69 -6.48 -4.59 -4.37
CA HIS A 69 -5.84 -5.92 -4.28
C HIS A 69 -4.52 -5.97 -5.02
N LEU A 70 -4.46 -5.36 -6.21
CA LEU A 70 -3.20 -5.26 -6.95
C LEU A 70 -2.12 -4.54 -6.13
N GLN A 71 -2.46 -3.41 -5.51
CA GLN A 71 -1.54 -2.66 -4.63
C GLN A 71 -1.09 -3.50 -3.44
N MET A 72 -2.01 -4.21 -2.78
CA MET A 72 -1.73 -5.08 -1.63
C MET A 72 -0.75 -6.19 -1.98
N VAL A 73 -0.98 -6.88 -3.11
CA VAL A 73 -0.10 -7.96 -3.59
C VAL A 73 1.28 -7.42 -3.96
N ILE A 74 1.37 -6.29 -4.67
CA ILE A 74 2.66 -5.67 -5.03
C ILE A 74 3.48 -5.37 -3.77
N LEU A 75 2.87 -4.79 -2.74
CA LEU A 75 3.56 -4.44 -1.50
C LEU A 75 3.98 -5.68 -0.70
N LEU A 76 3.15 -6.72 -0.62
CA LEU A 76 3.53 -7.99 0.02
C LEU A 76 4.70 -8.65 -0.70
N ILE A 77 4.70 -8.68 -2.04
CA ILE A 77 5.82 -9.21 -2.84
C ILE A 77 7.08 -8.40 -2.56
N MET A 78 7.00 -7.07 -2.57
CA MET A 78 8.13 -6.19 -2.30
C MET A 78 8.73 -6.48 -0.91
N CYS A 79 7.90 -6.49 0.14
CA CYS A 79 8.37 -6.74 1.50
C CYS A 79 8.95 -8.14 1.65
N SER A 80 8.39 -9.16 0.99
CA SER A 80 8.94 -10.52 1.00
C SER A 80 10.34 -10.61 0.37
N GLN A 81 10.65 -9.73 -0.58
CA GLN A 81 11.96 -9.69 -1.23
C GLN A 81 13.03 -9.01 -0.37
N LEU A 82 12.64 -8.17 0.61
CA LEU A 82 13.57 -7.53 1.55
C LEU A 82 14.13 -8.49 2.59
N ILE A 83 13.44 -9.61 2.84
CA ILE A 83 13.83 -10.60 3.84
C ILE A 83 14.92 -11.51 3.25
N SER A 84 16.06 -11.62 3.93
CA SER A 84 17.22 -12.40 3.49
C SER A 84 17.20 -13.82 4.05
N GLU A 85 16.73 -14.02 5.29
CA GLU A 85 16.64 -15.31 5.95
C GLU A 85 15.66 -16.23 5.23
N LYS A 86 16.13 -17.39 4.77
CA LYS A 86 15.35 -18.32 3.92
C LYS A 86 14.04 -18.77 4.56
N SER A 87 14.06 -19.06 5.88
CA SER A 87 12.88 -19.49 6.63
C SER A 87 11.81 -18.39 6.69
N LEU A 88 12.19 -17.18 7.07
CA LEU A 88 11.27 -16.03 7.15
C LEU A 88 10.76 -15.62 5.76
N LYS A 89 11.63 -15.68 4.75
CA LYS A 89 11.25 -15.43 3.36
C LYS A 89 10.21 -16.43 2.85
N LEU A 90 10.34 -17.71 3.23
CA LEU A 90 9.36 -18.73 2.88
C LEU A 90 8.02 -18.44 3.55
N ILE A 91 8.01 -18.12 4.85
CA ILE A 91 6.79 -17.71 5.58
C ILE A 91 6.13 -16.51 4.91
N SER A 92 6.93 -15.49 4.55
CA SER A 92 6.42 -14.30 3.86
C SER A 92 5.76 -14.64 2.50
N ARG A 93 6.31 -15.59 1.75
CA ARG A 93 5.68 -16.07 0.50
C ARG A 93 4.38 -16.82 0.76
N PHE A 94 4.29 -17.58 1.86
CA PHE A 94 3.03 -18.20 2.28
C PHE A 94 1.97 -17.14 2.63
N PHE A 95 2.34 -16.01 3.22
CA PHE A 95 1.40 -14.91 3.47
C PHE A 95 0.77 -14.40 2.17
N ILE A 96 1.54 -14.30 1.08
CA ILE A 96 1.00 -13.90 -0.23
C ILE A 96 -0.02 -14.92 -0.73
N ALA A 97 0.31 -16.21 -0.67
CA ALA A 97 -0.60 -17.27 -1.10
C ALA A 97 -1.89 -17.30 -0.27
N ILE A 98 -1.77 -17.22 1.07
CA ILE A 98 -2.91 -17.17 1.98
C ILE A 98 -3.77 -15.93 1.70
N PHE A 99 -3.14 -14.77 1.49
CA PHE A 99 -3.86 -13.55 1.17
C PHE A 99 -4.70 -13.68 -0.10
N ILE A 100 -4.12 -14.21 -1.19
CA ILE A 100 -4.84 -14.40 -2.46
C ILE A 100 -6.02 -15.37 -2.29
N LEU A 101 -5.79 -16.51 -1.63
CA LEU A 101 -6.85 -17.51 -1.39
C LEU A 101 -7.96 -16.94 -0.50
N PHE A 102 -7.59 -16.21 0.55
CA PHE A 102 -8.57 -15.55 1.42
C PHE A 102 -9.37 -14.48 0.67
N SER A 103 -8.72 -13.65 -0.15
CA SER A 103 -9.41 -12.62 -0.94
C SER A 103 -10.45 -13.23 -1.89
N ILE A 104 -10.11 -14.35 -2.53
CA ILE A 104 -11.07 -15.08 -3.36
C ILE A 104 -12.25 -15.56 -2.49
N TYR A 105 -11.96 -16.21 -1.37
CA TYR A 105 -13.00 -16.68 -0.44
C TYR A 105 -13.88 -15.55 0.09
N ASN A 106 -13.26 -14.42 0.50
CA ASN A 106 -13.94 -13.24 1.02
C ASN A 106 -14.99 -12.72 0.02
N HIS A 107 -14.60 -12.57 -1.25
CA HIS A 107 -15.50 -12.02 -2.27
C HIS A 107 -16.62 -12.96 -2.70
N PHE A 108 -16.44 -14.27 -2.54
CA PHE A 108 -17.50 -15.22 -2.84
C PHE A 108 -18.49 -15.43 -1.69
N TYR A 109 -18.04 -15.30 -0.42
CA TYR A 109 -18.81 -15.75 0.73
C TYR A 109 -19.04 -14.70 1.82
N LEU A 110 -18.17 -13.70 1.96
CA LEU A 110 -18.21 -12.77 3.11
C LEU A 110 -18.60 -11.35 2.71
N GLN A 111 -18.02 -10.80 1.65
CA GLN A 111 -18.22 -9.42 1.23
C GLN A 111 -18.50 -9.32 -0.27
N SER A 112 -19.50 -8.51 -0.63
CA SER A 112 -19.85 -8.31 -2.03
C SER A 112 -18.76 -7.54 -2.78
N PHE A 113 -18.19 -8.16 -3.82
CA PHE A 113 -17.16 -7.55 -4.67
C PHE A 113 -17.61 -6.24 -5.34
N TYR A 114 -18.90 -6.14 -5.66
CA TYR A 114 -19.50 -5.02 -6.40
C TYR A 114 -20.07 -3.92 -5.50
N ASN A 115 -20.38 -4.20 -4.23
CA ASN A 115 -21.14 -3.28 -3.39
C ASN A 115 -20.39 -2.85 -2.11
N GLU A 116 -19.34 -3.58 -1.72
CA GLU A 116 -18.64 -3.36 -0.46
C GLU A 116 -17.15 -3.17 -0.66
N VAL A 117 -16.54 -2.36 0.21
CA VAL A 117 -15.06 -2.27 0.29
C VAL A 117 -14.54 -3.53 0.97
N ALA A 118 -13.48 -4.13 0.45
CA ALA A 118 -12.84 -5.35 0.93
C ALA A 118 -12.14 -5.14 2.30
N THR A 119 -12.91 -4.91 3.37
CA THR A 119 -12.39 -4.56 4.70
C THR A 119 -11.66 -5.73 5.37
N TYR A 120 -12.16 -6.95 5.21
CA TYR A 120 -11.52 -8.15 5.77
C TYR A 120 -10.18 -8.45 5.08
N ASP A 121 -10.11 -8.26 3.75
CA ASP A 121 -8.86 -8.38 3.01
C ASP A 121 -7.83 -7.38 3.49
N PHE A 122 -8.26 -6.15 3.75
CA PHE A 122 -7.37 -5.13 4.27
C PHE A 122 -6.87 -5.47 5.68
N ALA A 123 -7.70 -6.01 6.55
CA ALA A 123 -7.29 -6.43 7.90
C ALA A 123 -6.23 -7.54 7.84
N LEU A 124 -6.46 -8.57 7.00
CA LEU A 124 -5.50 -9.65 6.81
C LEU A 124 -4.20 -9.15 6.18
N TRP A 125 -4.30 -8.30 5.15
CA TRP A 125 -3.14 -7.67 4.53
C TRP A 125 -2.32 -6.86 5.54
N THR A 126 -2.97 -6.06 6.39
CA THR A 126 -2.32 -5.29 7.45
C THR A 126 -1.52 -6.20 8.39
N LEU A 127 -2.12 -7.31 8.83
CA LEU A 127 -1.43 -8.29 9.68
C LEU A 127 -0.17 -8.81 9.00
N PHE A 128 -0.27 -9.25 7.74
CA PHE A 128 0.87 -9.78 7.00
C PHE A 128 1.94 -8.72 6.69
N MET A 129 1.53 -7.47 6.42
CA MET A 129 2.46 -6.37 6.23
C MET A 129 3.26 -6.07 7.50
N VAL A 130 2.57 -5.96 8.65
CA VAL A 130 3.24 -5.74 9.94
C VAL A 130 4.24 -6.86 10.24
N LEU A 131 3.85 -8.12 10.05
CA LEU A 131 4.74 -9.27 10.26
C LEU A 131 5.96 -9.24 9.32
N ASN A 132 5.78 -8.95 8.04
CA ASN A 132 6.88 -8.82 7.09
C ASN A 132 7.85 -7.70 7.47
N ILE A 133 7.33 -6.55 7.90
CA ILE A 133 8.15 -5.42 8.34
C ILE A 133 8.90 -5.76 9.63
N VAL A 134 8.27 -6.47 10.57
CA VAL A 134 8.92 -6.97 11.79
C VAL A 134 10.05 -7.94 11.44
N PHE A 135 9.84 -8.87 10.49
CA PHE A 135 10.88 -9.79 10.04
C PHE A 135 12.07 -9.03 9.44
N TYR A 136 11.80 -8.06 8.58
CA TYR A 136 12.84 -7.20 8.00
C TYR A 136 13.61 -6.44 9.08
N PHE A 137 12.93 -5.76 10.03
CA PHE A 137 13.62 -5.03 11.10
C PHE A 137 14.40 -5.95 12.04
N LYS A 138 13.90 -7.16 12.32
CA LYS A 138 14.66 -8.17 13.08
C LYS A 138 16.01 -8.46 12.42
N GLU A 139 16.03 -8.64 11.09
CA GLU A 139 17.29 -8.88 10.36
C GLU A 139 18.22 -7.65 10.41
N VAL A 140 17.67 -6.45 10.20
CA VAL A 140 18.45 -5.20 10.22
C VAL A 140 19.07 -4.96 11.60
N LEU A 141 18.29 -5.15 12.69
CA LEU A 141 18.77 -4.96 14.06
C LEU A 141 19.87 -5.94 14.45
N ASN A 142 19.92 -7.11 13.83
CA ASN A 142 20.95 -8.14 14.07
C ASN A 142 22.12 -8.06 13.06
N SER A 143 22.23 -7.00 12.28
CA SER A 143 23.26 -6.81 11.26
C SER A 143 23.94 -5.44 11.41
N GLU A 144 25.08 -5.26 10.72
CA GLU A 144 25.77 -3.97 10.67
C GLU A 144 24.96 -2.87 9.95
N LEU A 145 23.90 -3.24 9.24
CA LEU A 145 23.00 -2.30 8.56
C LEU A 145 22.32 -1.31 9.50
N ILE A 146 22.25 -1.64 10.79
CA ILE A 146 21.69 -0.73 11.82
C ILE A 146 22.45 0.61 11.87
N LEU A 147 23.74 0.61 11.63
CA LEU A 147 24.59 1.81 11.66
C LEU A 147 24.28 2.80 10.52
N HIS A 148 23.69 2.31 9.45
CA HIS A 148 23.32 3.07 8.24
C HIS A 148 21.83 3.04 7.94
N LEU A 149 21.00 2.79 8.97
CA LEU A 149 19.56 2.59 8.83
C LEU A 149 18.89 3.79 8.13
N THR A 150 19.24 5.02 8.52
CA THR A 150 18.68 6.26 7.97
C THR A 150 19.17 6.57 6.54
N ASP A 151 20.23 5.92 6.09
CA ASP A 151 20.72 6.03 4.71
C ASP A 151 20.00 5.07 3.77
N SER A 152 19.19 4.14 4.33
CA SER A 152 18.51 3.10 3.56
C SER A 152 17.13 3.50 3.11
N LEU A 153 16.82 3.32 1.83
CA LEU A 153 15.46 3.49 1.29
C LEU A 153 14.45 2.56 1.97
N SER A 154 14.89 1.34 2.31
CA SER A 154 14.08 0.33 2.98
C SER A 154 13.47 0.84 4.29
N PHE A 155 14.25 1.59 5.07
CA PHE A 155 13.79 2.15 6.33
C PHE A 155 12.59 3.08 6.15
N TYR A 156 12.69 4.05 5.25
CA TYR A 156 11.61 5.03 5.04
C TYR A 156 10.36 4.39 4.47
N ILE A 157 10.52 3.44 3.55
CA ILE A 157 9.38 2.74 2.95
C ILE A 157 8.71 1.83 3.97
N CYS A 158 9.46 1.00 4.70
CA CYS A 158 8.92 0.12 5.73
C CYS A 158 8.26 0.91 6.86
N LEU A 159 8.86 2.03 7.31
CA LEU A 159 8.27 2.90 8.31
C LEU A 159 6.95 3.51 7.81
N GLY A 160 6.92 4.02 6.59
CA GLY A 160 5.71 4.57 5.98
C GLY A 160 4.60 3.52 5.85
N LEU A 161 4.93 2.30 5.40
CA LEU A 161 3.97 1.20 5.29
C LEU A 161 3.47 0.72 6.65
N LEU A 162 4.33 0.67 7.67
CA LEU A 162 3.93 0.31 9.03
C LEU A 162 2.93 1.33 9.59
N LEU A 163 3.26 2.62 9.49
CA LEU A 163 2.36 3.69 9.93
C LEU A 163 1.03 3.64 9.19
N TYR A 164 1.06 3.45 7.86
CA TYR A 164 -0.15 3.31 7.05
C TYR A 164 -0.99 2.12 7.50
N SER A 165 -0.38 0.95 7.63
CA SER A 165 -1.09 -0.29 7.97
C SER A 165 -1.78 -0.19 9.33
N VAL A 166 -1.09 0.32 10.35
CA VAL A 166 -1.64 0.41 11.72
C VAL A 166 -2.67 1.54 11.84
N ALA A 167 -2.35 2.72 11.31
CA ALA A 167 -3.21 3.90 11.47
C ALA A 167 -4.45 3.86 10.56
N PHE A 168 -4.38 3.15 9.44
CA PHE A 168 -5.50 3.05 8.51
C PHE A 168 -6.51 1.96 8.88
N LEU A 169 -6.12 0.98 9.69
CA LEU A 169 -6.97 -0.14 10.08
C LEU A 169 -8.30 0.32 10.75
N PRO A 170 -8.31 1.20 11.78
CA PRO A 170 -9.56 1.69 12.34
C PRO A 170 -10.44 2.40 11.32
N ASN A 171 -9.83 3.12 10.39
CA ASN A 171 -10.53 3.91 9.38
C ASN A 171 -11.31 3.02 8.38
N ILE A 172 -10.79 1.85 8.05
CA ILE A 172 -11.48 0.91 7.16
C ILE A 172 -12.70 0.28 7.83
N PHE A 173 -12.57 -0.13 9.09
CA PHE A 173 -13.73 -0.67 9.82
C PHE A 173 -14.85 0.37 9.98
N GLN A 174 -14.51 1.65 10.15
CA GLN A 174 -15.49 2.74 10.21
C GLN A 174 -16.28 2.92 8.91
N HIS A 175 -15.75 2.49 7.77
CA HIS A 175 -16.45 2.62 6.48
C HIS A 175 -17.75 1.81 6.44
N ASN A 176 -17.85 0.76 7.25
CA ASN A 176 -19.03 -0.10 7.37
C ASN A 176 -19.91 0.30 8.56
N LEU A 177 -19.58 1.35 9.33
CA LEU A 177 -20.38 1.86 10.43
C LEU A 177 -21.21 3.08 9.96
N PRO A 178 -22.56 3.06 10.12
CA PRO A 178 -23.43 4.10 9.57
C PRO A 178 -23.32 5.47 10.25
N ASP A 179 -22.81 5.53 11.49
CA ASP A 179 -22.95 6.70 12.35
C ASP A 179 -21.77 7.68 12.31
N ILE A 180 -20.72 7.41 11.50
CA ILE A 180 -19.54 8.28 11.47
C ILE A 180 -19.60 9.21 10.26
N PRO A 181 -19.47 10.55 10.45
CA PRO A 181 -19.44 11.50 9.35
C PRO A 181 -18.30 11.19 8.36
N LYS A 182 -18.67 10.90 7.11
CA LYS A 182 -17.73 10.55 6.03
C LYS A 182 -16.62 11.59 5.82
N ASP A 183 -16.90 12.85 6.13
CA ASP A 183 -15.92 13.93 6.01
C ASP A 183 -14.76 13.79 6.99
N ARG A 184 -15.00 13.35 8.22
CA ARG A 184 -13.93 13.08 9.21
C ARG A 184 -13.04 11.92 8.76
N ILE A 185 -13.65 10.85 8.26
CA ILE A 185 -12.92 9.69 7.74
C ILE A 185 -12.02 10.10 6.56
N ASN A 186 -12.55 10.86 5.62
CA ASN A 186 -11.81 11.35 4.46
C ASN A 186 -10.66 12.29 4.86
N PHE A 187 -10.85 13.11 5.89
CA PHE A 187 -9.81 14.00 6.40
C PHE A 187 -8.66 13.22 7.03
N ILE A 188 -8.97 12.23 7.91
CA ILE A 188 -7.95 11.37 8.53
C ILE A 188 -7.17 10.61 7.46
N ARG A 189 -7.88 10.01 6.48
CA ARG A 189 -7.27 9.33 5.33
C ARG A 189 -6.31 10.25 4.56
N PHE A 190 -6.70 11.48 4.34
CA PHE A 190 -5.88 12.47 3.64
C PHE A 190 -4.60 12.78 4.42
N LEU A 191 -4.68 13.01 5.75
CA LEU A 191 -3.51 13.25 6.59
C LEU A 191 -2.55 12.04 6.59
N LEU A 192 -3.08 10.83 6.73
CA LEU A 192 -2.28 9.61 6.67
C LEU A 192 -1.57 9.47 5.33
N ASN A 193 -2.25 9.73 4.23
CA ASN A 193 -1.63 9.73 2.90
C ASN A 193 -0.50 10.75 2.80
N ILE A 194 -0.68 11.98 3.31
CA ILE A 194 0.40 12.98 3.34
C ILE A 194 1.62 12.43 4.08
N MET A 195 1.45 11.87 5.28
CA MET A 195 2.55 11.35 6.08
C MET A 195 3.30 10.24 5.33
N VAL A 196 2.57 9.25 4.82
CA VAL A 196 3.15 8.08 4.18
C VAL A 196 3.89 8.44 2.90
N TYR A 197 3.25 9.20 2.01
CA TYR A 197 3.89 9.60 0.75
C TYR A 197 5.04 10.58 0.96
N SER A 198 5.00 11.41 2.01
CA SER A 198 6.15 12.25 2.40
C SER A 198 7.34 11.40 2.82
N LEU A 199 7.14 10.33 3.60
CA LEU A 199 8.21 9.40 3.96
C LEU A 199 8.79 8.70 2.73
N PHE A 200 7.97 8.31 1.75
CA PHE A 200 8.46 7.74 0.50
C PHE A 200 9.30 8.76 -0.28
N VAL A 201 8.84 10.00 -0.40
CA VAL A 201 9.60 11.09 -1.08
C VAL A 201 10.93 11.32 -0.38
N ILE A 202 10.94 11.44 0.95
CA ILE A 202 12.17 11.57 1.74
C ILE A 202 13.10 10.40 1.47
N GLY A 203 12.59 9.17 1.50
CA GLY A 203 13.37 7.97 1.21
C GLY A 203 14.00 8.00 -0.19
N PHE A 204 13.24 8.35 -1.24
CA PHE A 204 13.77 8.43 -2.60
C PHE A 204 14.87 9.50 -2.76
N ILE A 205 14.75 10.65 -2.07
CA ILE A 205 15.70 11.74 -2.18
C ILE A 205 16.96 11.47 -1.35
N TRP A 206 16.81 11.10 -0.08
CA TRP A 206 17.90 11.05 0.90
C TRP A 206 18.64 9.73 0.97
N SER A 207 18.00 8.62 0.55
CA SER A 207 18.70 7.33 0.56
C SER A 207 19.91 7.35 -0.37
N LYS A 208 20.96 6.64 0.05
CA LYS A 208 22.11 6.34 -0.80
C LYS A 208 21.73 5.30 -1.85
N PRO A 209 22.42 5.24 -3.02
CA PRO A 209 22.26 4.15 -3.99
C PRO A 209 22.49 2.79 -3.31
N GLN A 210 21.65 1.81 -3.60
CA GLN A 210 21.70 0.45 -3.03
C GLN A 210 22.12 -0.54 -4.12
#